data_6ca59eebd2174120dfc87ed48efbd0c9
#
_entry.id   6ca59eebd2174120dfc87ed48efbd0c9
#
_cell.length_a   1.000
_cell.length_b   1.000
_cell.length_c   1.000
_cell.angle_alpha   90.00
_cell.angle_beta   90.00
_cell.angle_gamma   90.00
#
_symmetry.space_group_name_H-M   'P 1'
#
loop_
_entity.id
_entity.type
_entity.pdbx_description
1 polymer ?
#
loop_
_entity_poly.entity_id
_entity_poly.type
_entity_poly.pdbx_seq_one_letter_code
_entity_poly.pdbx_strand_id
1 'polypeptide(L)'
;PLDVAPAGRLVLHEWYRLAGRPFAGGLEEAAARFRERFEASVGTHLRADVPVGSCLSGGLDSSSIVCAMNDLLRREGVQERQHAFSSCSAIPRFDEREYVEEVVAHTGIEAHYVYPDLGRLFDELDSITWHQDEPFGSTSIFAQWSVFALAADSGVKVMLDGQGADEQLAGYQGYHGALY
;
A
#
# COMPACT_ATOMS: atom_id res chain seq x y z
N PRO A 1 -17.39 0.01 -18.15
CA PRO A 1 -16.65 -0.26 -19.39
C PRO A 1 -17.07 0.69 -20.51
N LEU A 2 -16.23 0.86 -21.48
CA LEU A 2 -16.45 1.66 -22.68
C LEU A 2 -16.53 0.70 -23.89
N ASP A 3 -17.66 0.67 -24.57
CA ASP A 3 -17.81 -0.07 -25.82
C ASP A 3 -17.76 0.89 -27.00
N VAL A 4 -16.95 0.56 -27.99
CA VAL A 4 -16.85 1.30 -29.26
C VAL A 4 -17.52 0.45 -30.35
N ALA A 5 -18.70 0.88 -30.77
CA ALA A 5 -19.40 0.21 -31.88
C ALA A 5 -18.69 0.50 -33.23
N PRO A 6 -18.83 -0.38 -34.25
CA PRO A 6 -18.18 -0.22 -35.56
C PRO A 6 -18.48 1.12 -36.26
N ALA A 7 -19.59 1.79 -35.93
CA ALA A 7 -19.96 3.10 -36.44
C ALA A 7 -19.39 4.28 -35.63
N GLY A 8 -18.44 4.04 -34.73
CA GLY A 8 -17.83 5.08 -33.87
C GLY A 8 -18.73 5.56 -32.75
N ARG A 9 -19.88 4.93 -32.52
CA ARG A 9 -20.74 5.26 -31.37
C ARG A 9 -20.13 4.75 -30.09
N LEU A 10 -19.85 5.63 -29.12
CA LEU A 10 -19.40 5.31 -27.79
C LEU A 10 -20.60 4.98 -26.90
N VAL A 11 -20.53 3.85 -26.20
CA VAL A 11 -21.51 3.48 -25.16
C VAL A 11 -20.78 3.34 -23.84
N LEU A 12 -21.13 4.20 -22.90
CA LEU A 12 -20.60 4.15 -21.52
C LEU A 12 -21.53 3.30 -20.68
N HIS A 13 -20.98 2.26 -20.06
CA HIS A 13 -21.69 1.42 -19.09
C HIS A 13 -21.20 1.75 -17.69
N GLU A 14 -22.07 2.24 -16.83
CA GLU A 14 -21.77 2.36 -15.40
C GLU A 14 -21.84 0.95 -14.80
N TRP A 15 -20.69 0.36 -14.48
CA TRP A 15 -20.61 -0.98 -13.89
C TRP A 15 -20.57 -0.95 -12.37
N TYR A 16 -20.27 0.20 -11.77
CA TYR A 16 -20.19 0.40 -10.34
C TYR A 16 -20.56 1.84 -9.98
N ARG A 17 -21.35 1.99 -8.94
CA ARG A 17 -21.66 3.28 -8.31
C ARG A 17 -21.44 3.14 -6.82
N LEU A 18 -20.58 3.99 -6.26
CA LEU A 18 -20.43 4.10 -4.82
C LEU A 18 -21.71 4.68 -4.22
N ALA A 19 -22.47 3.84 -3.54
CA ALA A 19 -23.65 4.29 -2.79
C ALA A 19 -23.23 4.63 -1.37
N GLY A 20 -23.29 5.91 -1.01
CA GLY A 20 -23.12 6.36 0.36
C GLY A 20 -24.22 5.76 1.23
N ARG A 21 -23.84 5.00 2.27
CA ARG A 21 -24.75 4.52 3.30
C ARG A 21 -24.40 5.22 4.60
N PRO A 22 -25.24 6.16 5.10
CA PRO A 22 -24.98 6.80 6.39
C PRO A 22 -24.81 5.74 7.48
N PHE A 23 -23.78 5.93 8.29
CA PHE A 23 -23.59 5.11 9.49
C PHE A 23 -24.32 5.78 10.66
N ALA A 24 -25.23 5.06 11.30
CA ALA A 24 -26.07 5.59 12.36
C ALA A 24 -25.42 5.50 13.77
N GLY A 25 -24.28 4.83 13.89
CA GLY A 25 -23.55 4.65 15.15
C GLY A 25 -22.66 5.83 15.51
N GLY A 26 -22.16 5.84 16.75
CA GLY A 26 -21.14 6.78 17.20
C GLY A 26 -19.73 6.45 16.70
N LEU A 27 -18.77 7.34 17.01
CA LEU A 27 -17.38 7.20 16.57
C LEU A 27 -16.74 5.89 17.05
N GLU A 28 -16.98 5.50 18.30
CA GLU A 28 -16.42 4.27 18.87
C GLU A 28 -16.91 3.01 18.13
N GLU A 29 -18.23 2.99 17.82
CA GLU A 29 -18.80 1.88 17.05
C GLU A 29 -18.27 1.87 15.61
N ALA A 30 -18.12 3.03 14.99
CA ALA A 30 -17.53 3.15 13.66
C ALA A 30 -16.08 2.64 13.65
N ALA A 31 -15.27 3.03 14.63
CA ALA A 31 -13.89 2.58 14.77
C ALA A 31 -13.78 1.06 14.98
N ALA A 32 -14.64 0.49 15.84
CA ALA A 32 -14.68 -0.95 16.07
C ALA A 32 -15.04 -1.72 14.81
N ARG A 33 -16.06 -1.28 14.06
CA ARG A 33 -16.45 -1.90 12.79
C ARG A 33 -15.40 -1.71 11.69
N PHE A 34 -14.74 -0.56 11.66
CA PHE A 34 -13.64 -0.34 10.73
C PHE A 34 -12.52 -1.33 11.01
N ARG A 35 -12.10 -1.45 12.28
CA ARG A 35 -11.07 -2.41 12.69
C ARG A 35 -11.42 -3.84 12.31
N GLU A 36 -12.63 -4.30 12.59
CA GLU A 36 -13.10 -5.64 12.23
C GLU A 36 -12.96 -5.89 10.71
N ARG A 37 -13.44 -4.93 9.89
CA ARG A 37 -13.37 -5.03 8.42
C ARG A 37 -11.94 -4.97 7.91
N PHE A 38 -11.12 -4.13 8.51
CA PHE A 38 -9.71 -3.98 8.16
C PHE A 38 -8.96 -5.29 8.45
N GLU A 39 -9.08 -5.86 9.64
CA GLU A 39 -8.46 -7.15 10.00
C GLU A 39 -8.96 -8.28 9.09
N ALA A 40 -10.25 -8.35 8.79
CA ALA A 40 -10.82 -9.32 7.88
C ALA A 40 -10.30 -9.17 6.45
N SER A 41 -10.12 -7.94 5.97
CA SER A 41 -9.55 -7.64 4.67
C SER A 41 -8.09 -8.09 4.59
N VAL A 42 -7.27 -7.71 5.54
CA VAL A 42 -5.86 -8.13 5.62
C VAL A 42 -5.77 -9.66 5.66
N GLY A 43 -6.57 -10.32 6.51
CA GLY A 43 -6.61 -11.79 6.59
C GLY A 43 -7.01 -12.46 5.27
N THR A 44 -7.88 -11.82 4.49
CA THR A 44 -8.25 -12.33 3.15
C THR A 44 -7.08 -12.24 2.18
N HIS A 45 -6.31 -11.16 2.23
CA HIS A 45 -5.16 -10.94 1.35
C HIS A 45 -3.92 -11.76 1.74
N LEU A 46 -3.88 -12.28 2.98
CA LEU A 46 -2.83 -13.20 3.42
C LEU A 46 -3.00 -14.63 2.85
N ARG A 47 -4.14 -14.94 2.21
CA ARG A 47 -4.36 -16.24 1.56
C ARG A 47 -3.60 -16.31 0.25
N ALA A 48 -2.39 -16.81 0.30
CA ALA A 48 -1.51 -16.95 -0.85
C ALA A 48 -0.75 -18.29 -0.78
N ASP A 49 -0.44 -18.84 -1.96
CA ASP A 49 0.40 -20.05 -2.10
C ASP A 49 1.90 -19.71 -2.15
N VAL A 50 2.25 -18.45 -1.88
CA VAL A 50 3.61 -17.90 -1.94
C VAL A 50 3.83 -16.96 -0.76
N PRO A 51 5.10 -16.68 -0.38
CA PRO A 51 5.39 -15.70 0.66
C PRO A 51 4.77 -14.33 0.38
N VAL A 52 4.14 -13.76 1.40
CA VAL A 52 3.53 -12.44 1.37
C VAL A 52 4.36 -11.49 2.22
N GLY A 53 4.78 -10.39 1.64
CA GLY A 53 5.44 -9.29 2.33
C GLY A 53 4.55 -8.04 2.39
N SER A 54 5.11 -6.97 2.87
CA SER A 54 4.42 -5.67 2.93
C SER A 54 5.36 -4.51 2.64
N CYS A 55 4.83 -3.46 2.03
CA CYS A 55 5.49 -2.16 2.04
C CYS A 55 5.39 -1.55 3.44
N LEU A 56 6.45 -0.88 3.90
CA LEU A 56 6.47 -0.19 5.18
C LEU A 56 7.20 1.15 5.02
N SER A 57 6.44 2.23 5.00
CA SER A 57 6.97 3.60 4.92
C SER A 57 7.16 4.25 6.29
N GLY A 58 6.63 3.65 7.36
CA GLY A 58 6.54 4.27 8.67
C GLY A 58 5.30 5.15 8.83
N GLY A 59 4.55 5.42 7.75
CA GLY A 59 3.25 6.10 7.80
C GLY A 59 2.18 5.23 8.48
N LEU A 60 1.09 5.88 8.92
CA LEU A 60 0.02 5.23 9.67
C LEU A 60 -0.59 4.04 8.93
N ASP A 61 -0.83 4.19 7.63
CA ASP A 61 -1.52 3.20 6.80
C ASP A 61 -0.70 1.92 6.63
N SER A 62 0.55 2.05 6.19
CA SER A 62 1.46 0.92 6.01
C SER A 62 1.78 0.23 7.34
N SER A 63 1.99 1.00 8.41
CA SER A 63 2.25 0.47 9.75
C SER A 63 1.05 -0.32 10.30
N SER A 64 -0.17 0.17 10.04
CA SER A 64 -1.41 -0.53 10.43
C SER A 64 -1.53 -1.88 9.74
N ILE A 65 -1.22 -1.95 8.44
CA ILE A 65 -1.24 -3.21 7.68
C ILE A 65 -0.20 -4.18 8.25
N VAL A 66 1.04 -3.73 8.44
CA VAL A 66 2.13 -4.57 8.98
C VAL A 66 1.78 -5.13 10.35
N CYS A 67 1.26 -4.30 11.25
CA CYS A 67 0.85 -4.74 12.58
C CYS A 67 -0.31 -5.74 12.53
N ALA A 68 -1.34 -5.47 11.71
CA ALA A 68 -2.47 -6.38 11.55
C ALA A 68 -2.04 -7.73 10.95
N MET A 69 -1.18 -7.73 9.93
CA MET A 69 -0.59 -8.95 9.38
C MET A 69 0.15 -9.74 10.47
N ASN A 70 1.00 -9.07 11.24
CA ASN A 70 1.78 -9.70 12.31
C ASN A 70 0.89 -10.36 13.35
N ASP A 71 -0.14 -9.66 13.81
CA ASP A 71 -1.11 -10.17 14.77
C ASP A 71 -1.87 -11.39 14.24
N LEU A 72 -2.31 -11.35 12.99
CA LEU A 72 -3.02 -12.45 12.35
C LEU A 72 -2.11 -13.68 12.19
N LEU A 73 -0.90 -13.51 11.67
CA LEU A 73 0.05 -14.60 11.50
C LEU A 73 0.43 -15.25 12.84
N ARG A 74 0.60 -14.45 13.89
CA ARG A 74 0.85 -14.97 15.25
C ARG A 74 -0.33 -15.76 15.78
N ARG A 75 -1.57 -15.31 15.59
CA ARG A 75 -2.79 -16.04 16.01
C ARG A 75 -2.92 -17.38 15.28
N GLU A 76 -2.49 -17.45 14.03
CA GLU A 76 -2.47 -18.68 13.24
C GLU A 76 -1.27 -19.60 13.53
N GLY A 77 -0.34 -19.16 14.37
CA GLY A 77 0.83 -19.94 14.76
C GLY A 77 1.91 -20.03 13.69
N VAL A 78 1.90 -19.10 12.74
CA VAL A 78 2.93 -19.03 11.69
C VAL A 78 4.27 -18.68 12.31
N GLN A 79 5.28 -19.51 12.08
CA GLN A 79 6.63 -19.35 12.65
C GLN A 79 7.57 -18.56 11.75
N GLU A 80 7.24 -18.42 10.48
CA GLU A 80 8.04 -17.64 9.53
C GLU A 80 7.95 -16.15 9.88
N ARG A 81 9.08 -15.46 9.75
CA ARG A 81 9.11 -14.03 9.96
C ARG A 81 8.42 -13.33 8.79
N GLN A 82 7.58 -12.39 9.13
CA GLN A 82 6.98 -11.49 8.16
C GLN A 82 8.07 -10.57 7.60
N HIS A 83 8.10 -10.39 6.28
CA HIS A 83 9.01 -9.48 5.60
C HIS A 83 8.33 -8.14 5.31
N ALA A 84 9.03 -7.05 5.61
CA ALA A 84 8.61 -5.70 5.23
C ALA A 84 9.74 -5.00 4.44
N PHE A 85 9.34 -4.17 3.49
CA PHE A 85 10.26 -3.53 2.56
C PHE A 85 10.06 -2.02 2.58
N SER A 86 11.15 -1.28 2.76
CA SER A 86 11.12 0.16 2.96
C SER A 86 12.07 0.88 2.01
N SER A 87 11.59 1.98 1.43
CA SER A 87 12.43 2.94 0.74
C SER A 87 12.97 3.95 1.73
N CYS A 88 14.27 4.13 1.77
CA CYS A 88 14.95 5.07 2.63
C CYS A 88 15.52 6.25 1.85
N SER A 89 15.71 7.38 2.51
CA SER A 89 16.34 8.55 1.92
C SER A 89 17.67 8.86 2.61
N ALA A 90 18.68 9.24 1.83
CA ALA A 90 19.91 9.80 2.36
C ALA A 90 19.70 11.24 2.89
N ILE A 91 18.57 11.87 2.56
CA ILE A 91 18.23 13.22 3.00
C ILE A 91 17.38 13.09 4.28
N PRO A 92 17.86 13.57 5.45
CA PRO A 92 17.18 13.33 6.73
C PRO A 92 15.73 13.80 6.78
N ARG A 93 15.39 14.86 6.04
CA ARG A 93 14.03 15.41 5.97
C ARG A 93 13.02 14.43 5.38
N PHE A 94 13.48 13.48 4.55
CA PHE A 94 12.66 12.51 3.85
C PHE A 94 12.92 11.07 4.33
N ASP A 95 13.70 10.91 5.36
CA ASP A 95 14.03 9.61 5.92
C ASP A 95 13.06 9.27 7.05
N GLU A 96 12.20 8.30 6.80
CA GLU A 96 11.18 7.86 7.74
C GLU A 96 11.58 6.58 8.51
N ARG A 97 12.87 6.19 8.45
CA ARG A 97 13.35 4.96 9.12
C ARG A 97 13.07 4.92 10.63
N GLU A 98 13.08 6.04 11.31
CA GLU A 98 12.73 6.11 12.74
C GLU A 98 11.39 5.45 13.02
N TYR A 99 10.36 5.75 12.22
CA TYR A 99 9.03 5.17 12.37
C TYR A 99 8.99 3.69 11.94
N VAL A 100 9.76 3.32 10.91
CA VAL A 100 9.90 1.94 10.48
C VAL A 100 10.49 1.09 11.60
N GLU A 101 11.56 1.57 12.25
CA GLU A 101 12.22 0.87 13.35
C GLU A 101 11.32 0.71 14.58
N GLU A 102 10.41 1.64 14.84
CA GLU A 102 9.40 1.47 15.90
C GLU A 102 8.46 0.29 15.60
N VAL A 103 8.02 0.16 14.35
CA VAL A 103 7.18 -0.98 13.92
C VAL A 103 7.97 -2.28 14.01
N VAL A 104 9.22 -2.29 13.57
CA VAL A 104 10.11 -3.46 13.66
C VAL A 104 10.32 -3.88 15.12
N ALA A 105 10.59 -2.92 16.01
CA ALA A 105 10.77 -3.20 17.42
C ALA A 105 9.51 -3.77 18.08
N HIS A 106 8.34 -3.30 17.67
CA HIS A 106 7.06 -3.77 18.19
C HIS A 106 6.68 -5.17 17.69
N THR A 107 6.91 -5.44 16.39
CA THR A 107 6.42 -6.64 15.71
C THR A 107 7.45 -7.77 15.66
N GLY A 108 8.74 -7.44 15.63
CA GLY A 108 9.83 -8.39 15.43
C GLY A 108 9.94 -8.92 13.99
N ILE A 109 9.37 -8.20 13.02
CA ILE A 109 9.44 -8.52 11.60
C ILE A 109 10.86 -8.38 11.06
N GLU A 110 11.11 -8.95 9.88
CA GLU A 110 12.35 -8.75 9.13
C GLU A 110 12.16 -7.59 8.14
N ALA A 111 12.86 -6.49 8.39
CA ALA A 111 12.79 -5.31 7.54
C ALA A 111 13.97 -5.26 6.55
N HIS A 112 13.64 -4.97 5.31
CA HIS A 112 14.58 -4.80 4.19
C HIS A 112 14.53 -3.36 3.71
N TYR A 113 15.71 -2.77 3.47
CA TYR A 113 15.83 -1.35 3.15
C TYR A 113 16.47 -1.15 1.79
N VAL A 114 15.94 -0.24 0.99
CA VAL A 114 16.53 0.22 -0.26
C VAL A 114 16.69 1.73 -0.25
N TYR A 115 17.79 2.19 -0.84
CA TYR A 115 18.06 3.61 -1.07
C TYR A 115 17.97 3.85 -2.58
N PRO A 116 16.82 4.36 -3.09
CA PRO A 116 16.67 4.61 -4.51
C PRO A 116 17.70 5.61 -5.02
N ASP A 117 18.49 5.20 -6.01
CA ASP A 117 19.44 6.08 -6.67
C ASP A 117 18.76 6.78 -7.86
N LEU A 118 18.45 8.05 -7.68
CA LEU A 118 17.80 8.85 -8.72
C LEU A 118 18.65 8.98 -10.00
N GLY A 119 19.96 8.72 -9.94
CA GLY A 119 20.81 8.65 -11.13
C GLY A 119 20.40 7.52 -12.07
N ARG A 120 19.83 6.44 -11.53
CA ARG A 120 19.33 5.28 -12.30
C ARG A 120 17.91 5.46 -12.84
N LEU A 121 17.19 6.49 -12.40
CA LEU A 121 15.80 6.70 -12.81
C LEU A 121 15.66 6.73 -14.35
N PHE A 122 16.54 7.45 -15.02
CA PHE A 122 16.48 7.58 -16.49
C PHE A 122 16.85 6.29 -17.21
N ASP A 123 17.74 5.48 -16.64
CA ASP A 123 18.13 4.18 -17.21
C ASP A 123 16.99 3.15 -17.08
N GLU A 124 16.15 3.28 -16.07
CA GLU A 124 15.04 2.37 -15.79
C GLU A 124 13.68 2.89 -16.29
N LEU A 125 13.63 4.13 -16.80
CA LEU A 125 12.38 4.83 -17.15
C LEU A 125 11.49 4.04 -18.11
N ASP A 126 12.08 3.46 -19.15
CA ASP A 126 11.35 2.68 -20.16
C ASP A 126 10.73 1.42 -19.52
N SER A 127 11.48 0.75 -18.67
CA SER A 127 11.00 -0.46 -17.96
C SER A 127 9.87 -0.12 -17.00
N ILE A 128 10.02 0.97 -16.24
CA ILE A 128 8.98 1.42 -15.30
C ILE A 128 7.71 1.80 -16.07
N THR A 129 7.85 2.61 -17.14
CA THR A 129 6.71 3.02 -17.97
C THR A 129 5.99 1.81 -18.58
N TRP A 130 6.74 0.82 -19.04
CA TRP A 130 6.17 -0.43 -19.56
C TRP A 130 5.32 -1.16 -18.49
N HIS A 131 5.81 -1.26 -17.27
CA HIS A 131 5.09 -1.96 -16.19
C HIS A 131 3.93 -1.13 -15.59
N GLN A 132 3.96 0.19 -15.76
CA GLN A 132 2.87 1.08 -15.36
C GLN A 132 1.79 1.20 -16.43
N ASP A 133 2.03 0.70 -17.66
CA ASP A 133 1.19 0.85 -18.85
C ASP A 133 0.96 2.31 -19.30
N GLU A 134 1.48 3.29 -18.56
CA GLU A 134 1.36 4.72 -18.89
C GLU A 134 2.53 5.53 -18.31
N PRO A 135 2.80 6.72 -18.84
CA PRO A 135 3.77 7.66 -18.26
C PRO A 135 3.35 8.11 -16.86
N PHE A 136 4.31 8.24 -15.97
CA PHE A 136 4.07 8.66 -14.58
C PHE A 136 4.69 10.04 -14.31
N GLY A 137 4.11 10.77 -13.34
CA GLY A 137 4.48 12.16 -13.02
C GLY A 137 5.18 12.36 -11.68
N SER A 138 5.56 11.28 -10.97
CA SER A 138 6.14 11.37 -9.64
C SER A 138 7.32 10.42 -9.44
N THR A 139 8.38 10.90 -8.79
CA THR A 139 9.51 10.07 -8.36
C THR A 139 9.16 9.05 -7.29
N SER A 140 7.99 9.16 -6.66
CA SER A 140 7.48 8.15 -5.73
C SER A 140 7.28 6.79 -6.41
N ILE A 141 6.92 6.79 -7.69
CA ILE A 141 6.79 5.57 -8.49
C ILE A 141 8.15 4.85 -8.62
N PHE A 142 9.24 5.60 -8.80
CA PHE A 142 10.58 5.03 -8.83
C PHE A 142 11.01 4.47 -7.46
N ALA A 143 10.65 5.15 -6.37
CA ALA A 143 10.89 4.62 -5.03
C ALA A 143 10.14 3.29 -4.81
N GLN A 144 8.87 3.22 -5.20
CA GLN A 144 8.07 1.99 -5.14
C GLN A 144 8.62 0.88 -6.04
N TRP A 145 9.06 1.21 -7.26
CA TRP A 145 9.76 0.30 -8.16
C TRP A 145 10.98 -0.34 -7.49
N SER A 146 11.80 0.48 -6.81
CA SER A 146 12.98 0.02 -6.09
C SER A 146 12.62 -0.92 -4.93
N VAL A 147 11.52 -0.63 -4.21
CA VAL A 147 10.98 -1.50 -3.15
C VAL A 147 10.54 -2.85 -3.71
N PHE A 148 9.82 -2.86 -4.82
CA PHE A 148 9.38 -4.11 -5.44
C PHE A 148 10.53 -4.93 -6.02
N ALA A 149 11.55 -4.28 -6.56
CA ALA A 149 12.78 -4.96 -6.99
C ALA A 149 13.47 -5.67 -5.81
N LEU A 150 13.61 -4.98 -4.67
CA LEU A 150 14.16 -5.56 -3.45
C LEU A 150 13.32 -6.74 -2.94
N ALA A 151 11.98 -6.64 -3.00
CA ALA A 151 11.09 -7.72 -2.61
C ALA A 151 11.26 -8.95 -3.53
N ALA A 152 11.35 -8.72 -4.83
CA ALA A 152 11.58 -9.78 -5.82
C ALA A 152 12.93 -10.49 -5.59
N ASP A 153 14.00 -9.74 -5.34
CA ASP A 153 15.34 -10.25 -5.03
C ASP A 153 15.34 -11.06 -3.72
N SER A 154 14.46 -10.72 -2.79
CA SER A 154 14.25 -11.46 -1.53
C SER A 154 13.29 -12.65 -1.67
N GLY A 155 12.82 -12.95 -2.88
CA GLY A 155 11.92 -14.08 -3.16
C GLY A 155 10.46 -13.86 -2.79
N VAL A 156 10.07 -12.65 -2.39
CA VAL A 156 8.69 -12.27 -2.07
C VAL A 156 7.97 -11.85 -3.35
N LYS A 157 6.82 -12.49 -3.63
CA LYS A 157 6.07 -12.29 -4.87
C LYS A 157 4.78 -11.50 -4.69
N VAL A 158 4.26 -11.44 -3.48
CA VAL A 158 3.02 -10.75 -3.15
C VAL A 158 3.33 -9.72 -2.06
N MET A 159 2.90 -8.48 -2.30
CA MET A 159 3.11 -7.37 -1.37
C MET A 159 1.77 -6.75 -1.00
N LEU A 160 1.52 -6.56 0.30
CA LEU A 160 0.44 -5.71 0.79
C LEU A 160 0.97 -4.27 0.91
N ASP A 161 0.12 -3.33 0.51
CA ASP A 161 0.47 -1.91 0.50
C ASP A 161 -0.66 -1.06 1.11
N GLY A 162 -0.30 0.10 1.66
CA GLY A 162 -1.22 1.09 2.23
C GLY A 162 -1.87 2.02 1.20
N GLN A 163 -1.57 1.87 -0.08
CA GLN A 163 -2.12 2.73 -1.13
C GLN A 163 -3.65 2.66 -1.17
N GLY A 164 -4.29 3.83 -1.32
CA GLY A 164 -5.74 3.97 -1.33
C GLY A 164 -6.37 4.26 0.04
N ALA A 165 -5.61 4.25 1.13
CA ALA A 165 -6.12 4.55 2.47
C ALA A 165 -6.49 6.03 2.62
N ASP A 166 -5.65 6.94 2.16
CA ASP A 166 -5.94 8.38 2.15
C ASP A 166 -7.20 8.73 1.36
N GLU A 167 -7.44 8.06 0.25
CA GLU A 167 -8.64 8.23 -0.57
C GLU A 167 -9.91 7.77 0.17
N GLN A 168 -9.81 6.74 0.98
CA GLN A 168 -10.94 6.19 1.74
C GLN A 168 -11.19 6.94 3.05
N LEU A 169 -10.12 7.40 3.71
CA LEU A 169 -10.18 7.98 5.05
C LEU A 169 -9.99 9.49 5.06
N ALA A 170 -9.97 10.13 3.87
CA ALA A 170 -9.75 11.56 3.69
C ALA A 170 -8.43 12.05 4.31
N GLY A 171 -7.34 11.29 4.15
CA GLY A 171 -6.02 11.57 4.72
C GLY A 171 -5.30 12.74 4.07
N TYR A 172 -5.62 13.07 2.81
CA TYR A 172 -4.98 14.19 2.13
C TYR A 172 -5.43 15.55 2.66
N GLN A 173 -4.47 16.43 2.92
CA GLN A 173 -4.75 17.80 3.40
C GLN A 173 -5.70 18.58 2.48
N GLY A 174 -5.68 18.33 1.17
CA GLY A 174 -6.57 18.97 0.20
C GLY A 174 -8.05 18.66 0.41
N TYR A 175 -8.40 17.57 1.08
CA TYR A 175 -9.79 17.22 1.37
C TYR A 175 -10.43 18.13 2.42
N HIS A 176 -9.62 18.71 3.32
CA HIS A 176 -10.12 19.65 4.31
C HIS A 176 -10.74 20.90 3.69
N GLY A 177 -10.21 21.36 2.53
CA GLY A 177 -10.77 22.50 1.81
C GLY A 177 -12.14 22.26 1.17
N ALA A 178 -12.56 21.01 1.00
CA ALA A 178 -13.87 20.66 0.46
C ALA A 178 -14.98 20.60 1.54
N LEU A 179 -14.60 20.69 2.82
CA LEU A 179 -15.52 20.65 3.96
C LEU A 179 -15.99 22.06 4.41
N TYR A 180 -15.38 23.13 3.89
CA TYR A 180 -15.67 24.54 4.18
C TYR A 180 -16.10 25.29 2.93
#